data_4ed8243671c5b4dd33d0b30272a72bbb
#
_entry.id   4ed8243671c5b4dd33d0b30272a72bbb
#
_cell.length_a   1.000
_cell.length_b   1.000
_cell.length_c   1.000
_cell.angle_alpha   90.00
_cell.angle_beta   90.00
_cell.angle_gamma   90.00
#
_symmetry.space_group_name_H-M   'P 1'
#
loop_
_entity.id
_entity.type
_entity.pdbx_description
1 polymer ?
#
loop_
_entity_poly.entity_id
_entity_poly.type
_entity_poly.pdbx_seq_one_letter_code
_entity_poly.pdbx_strand_id
1 'polypeptide(L)'
;MKSWGPLSRHGTAEGGRGPPRPARRTPGLSSHQVPGRMSGVAAGKPAGPAEQPLVAPELPVQPAERPSQPSDLRARAAELRRLFTTFGYLVAKQGATAVLGLAYLAVATHLFSARDVGLAAAASSTAFFLGAIGALGIPLLLVAELGSLPVALRRVTFSTGMYISCLTVLILSLGTLALSPFLGGSLRIICADSTTAVLFVIGSVATMGALTFDNAAIGLHRGSAQLWRGSLNSALKLAVVGVLVLVGARTAPGLLLACALTLVVSFVCIPMLRLKPTPAGEGNLSHRVALARRYGVLSLKHHILNLSINSVFYIVGLIAALLILPRQLAYFSTALLVESTAMVIPYLLALALFAEISGDQSLLHRHVRRTLPLGLALCGGIVIVAEVAAPLVLRIFGPGYVTDGTTALRLLVLVGPAYVIKDHYVAIRRAQGRLGHAAKVMAAGTCVEVAGAALGGIYWGMTGLCAGWAVAASLEAVVLLPAVLRVFHREPPVEPRSALRVSQL
;
A
#
# COMPACT_ATOMS: atom_id res chain seq x y z
N MET A 1 3.08 25.30 -51.57
CA MET A 1 2.58 24.92 -52.89
C MET A 1 1.33 24.05 -52.72
N LYS A 2 0.22 24.54 -53.29
CA LYS A 2 -1.08 23.87 -53.62
C LYS A 2 -1.83 23.25 -52.42
N SER A 3 -2.80 23.89 -51.71
CA SER A 3 -4.16 24.30 -52.23
C SER A 3 -4.97 23.13 -52.78
N TRP A 4 -6.08 22.84 -52.11
CA TRP A 4 -7.42 22.69 -52.66
C TRP A 4 -8.39 22.48 -51.50
N GLY A 5 -9.33 23.36 -51.45
CA GLY A 5 -10.53 23.48 -50.68
C GLY A 5 -11.75 23.08 -51.55
N PRO A 6 -12.96 23.53 -51.21
CA PRO A 6 -14.10 22.69 -50.81
C PRO A 6 -15.28 22.76 -51.84
N LEU A 7 -16.29 21.87 -51.68
CA LEU A 7 -17.62 21.96 -52.32
C LEU A 7 -18.62 21.18 -51.45
N SER A 8 -19.57 21.80 -50.86
CA SER A 8 -20.90 22.39 -51.24
C SER A 8 -22.03 21.38 -51.34
N ARG A 9 -22.98 21.54 -50.39
CA ARG A 9 -24.43 21.78 -50.53
C ARG A 9 -25.28 20.90 -51.46
N HIS A 10 -26.36 20.38 -50.87
CA HIS A 10 -27.80 20.50 -51.16
C HIS A 10 -28.50 19.38 -50.39
N GLY A 11 -29.61 19.49 -49.64
CA GLY A 11 -30.75 20.36 -49.74
C GLY A 11 -32.03 19.53 -49.78
N THR A 12 -33.04 19.98 -49.07
CA THR A 12 -34.47 19.63 -49.06
C THR A 12 -34.89 18.59 -48.03
N ALA A 13 -35.62 18.89 -46.95
CA ALA A 13 -36.94 19.53 -46.73
C ALA A 13 -38.09 18.54 -46.71
N GLU A 14 -38.99 18.76 -45.75
CA GLU A 14 -40.36 18.21 -45.58
C GLU A 14 -40.44 16.90 -44.80
N GLY A 15 -41.22 16.76 -43.72
CA GLY A 15 -42.35 17.43 -43.19
C GLY A 15 -42.98 16.56 -42.13
N GLY A 16 -43.30 17.09 -41.03
CA GLY A 16 -44.58 17.27 -40.52
C GLY A 16 -45.16 16.20 -39.56
N ARG A 17 -45.56 16.69 -38.42
CA ARG A 17 -46.66 16.28 -37.54
C ARG A 17 -46.27 15.71 -36.16
N GLY A 18 -46.30 16.58 -35.14
CA GLY A 18 -46.72 16.20 -33.81
C GLY A 18 -48.27 16.28 -33.72
N PRO A 19 -48.91 16.24 -32.55
CA PRO A 19 -48.72 15.65 -31.26
C PRO A 19 -49.91 14.71 -30.90
N PRO A 20 -50.33 14.37 -29.67
CA PRO A 20 -50.78 15.26 -28.62
C PRO A 20 -50.50 14.80 -27.17
N ARG A 21 -50.54 15.77 -26.26
CA ARG A 21 -50.84 15.59 -24.81
C ARG A 21 -52.34 15.30 -24.64
N PRO A 22 -52.74 14.61 -23.54
CA PRO A 22 -53.75 15.14 -22.66
C PRO A 22 -53.34 14.95 -21.17
N ALA A 23 -53.61 15.89 -20.39
CA ALA A 23 -54.74 16.46 -19.71
C ALA A 23 -54.76 16.12 -18.20
N ARG A 24 -54.71 17.19 -17.45
CA ARG A 24 -54.99 17.29 -15.97
C ARG A 24 -56.34 16.72 -15.59
N ARG A 25 -56.40 16.11 -14.42
CA ARG A 25 -57.65 16.14 -13.57
C ARG A 25 -57.27 16.21 -12.07
N THR A 26 -57.62 17.27 -11.41
CA THR A 26 -58.12 17.44 -10.07
C THR A 26 -59.62 17.74 -10.22
N PRO A 27 -60.49 17.78 -9.18
CA PRO A 27 -60.35 17.67 -7.72
C PRO A 27 -61.51 16.87 -7.06
N GLY A 28 -61.53 16.75 -5.74
CA GLY A 28 -62.68 16.28 -5.00
C GLY A 28 -62.58 16.50 -3.49
N LEU A 29 -63.16 17.58 -3.03
CA LEU A 29 -63.46 17.93 -1.63
C LEU A 29 -64.69 17.16 -1.08
N SER A 30 -64.67 16.81 0.22
CA SER A 30 -65.79 16.89 1.18
C SER A 30 -65.27 16.45 2.54
N SER A 31 -65.11 17.33 3.56
CA SER A 31 -66.09 17.92 4.50
C SER A 31 -66.91 16.91 5.28
N HIS A 32 -66.71 16.87 6.61
CA HIS A 32 -67.69 17.00 7.69
C HIS A 32 -66.99 16.82 9.04
N GLN A 33 -66.83 17.87 9.79
CA GLN A 33 -67.66 18.36 10.94
C GLN A 33 -67.39 17.68 12.28
N VAL A 34 -66.93 18.53 13.15
CA VAL A 34 -66.81 18.66 14.62
C VAL A 34 -68.24 18.61 15.25
N PRO A 35 -68.55 18.45 16.56
CA PRO A 35 -67.82 19.00 17.72
C PRO A 35 -67.94 18.22 19.05
N GLY A 36 -67.21 18.71 20.07
CA GLY A 36 -67.75 18.71 21.41
C GLY A 36 -66.84 18.46 22.59
N ARG A 37 -66.44 19.53 23.23
CA ARG A 37 -66.45 20.00 24.64
C ARG A 37 -65.51 19.36 25.69
N MET A 38 -64.58 20.19 26.09
CA MET A 38 -64.33 20.83 27.41
C MET A 38 -64.18 19.98 28.66
N SER A 39 -63.04 20.08 29.28
CA SER A 39 -62.66 20.69 30.57
C SER A 39 -61.45 19.95 31.14
N GLY A 40 -60.40 20.61 31.60
CA GLY A 40 -60.11 21.45 32.65
C GLY A 40 -58.70 21.17 33.18
N VAL A 41 -57.90 22.21 33.19
CA VAL A 41 -56.88 22.58 34.22
C VAL A 41 -55.88 21.53 34.73
N ALA A 42 -54.60 21.69 34.42
CA ALA A 42 -53.53 22.01 35.38
C ALA A 42 -52.17 22.13 34.67
N ALA A 43 -51.44 23.19 34.99
CA ALA A 43 -50.11 23.51 34.49
C ALA A 43 -49.06 22.56 35.03
N GLY A 44 -48.28 21.95 34.13
CA GLY A 44 -47.06 21.18 34.44
C GLY A 44 -46.00 21.48 33.38
N LYS A 45 -44.80 21.87 33.82
CA LYS A 45 -43.61 22.17 32.99
C LYS A 45 -43.38 21.12 31.90
N PRO A 46 -42.94 21.54 30.69
CA PRO A 46 -42.54 20.58 29.67
C PRO A 46 -41.23 19.89 30.06
N ALA A 47 -41.30 18.59 30.25
CA ALA A 47 -40.11 17.71 30.23
C ALA A 47 -39.57 17.65 28.81
N GLY A 48 -38.23 17.77 28.65
CA GLY A 48 -37.55 17.65 27.37
C GLY A 48 -37.77 16.28 26.72
N PRO A 49 -37.56 16.17 25.39
CA PRO A 49 -37.80 14.93 24.68
C PRO A 49 -36.87 13.85 25.21
N ALA A 50 -37.45 12.76 25.67
CA ALA A 50 -36.72 11.54 26.03
C ALA A 50 -35.99 11.01 24.80
N GLU A 51 -34.67 10.90 24.91
CA GLU A 51 -33.86 10.17 23.95
C GLU A 51 -34.37 8.75 23.81
N GLN A 52 -34.98 8.45 22.68
CA GLN A 52 -35.26 7.07 22.32
C GLN A 52 -33.92 6.35 22.14
N PRO A 53 -33.67 5.18 22.75
CA PRO A 53 -32.50 4.40 22.51
C PRO A 53 -32.47 4.03 21.01
N LEU A 54 -31.37 4.43 20.33
CA LEU A 54 -31.06 4.00 18.98
C LEU A 54 -31.03 2.46 18.98
N VAL A 55 -32.14 1.86 18.55
CA VAL A 55 -32.17 0.44 18.21
C VAL A 55 -31.22 0.27 17.02
N ALA A 56 -30.07 -0.38 17.25
CA ALA A 56 -29.18 -0.77 16.18
C ALA A 56 -29.99 -1.58 15.15
N PRO A 57 -29.83 -1.30 13.84
CA PRO A 57 -30.52 -2.09 12.83
C PRO A 57 -30.11 -3.56 13.02
N GLU A 58 -31.04 -4.43 13.26
CA GLU A 58 -30.86 -5.87 13.26
C GLU A 58 -30.23 -6.24 11.90
N LEU A 59 -29.03 -6.78 11.95
CA LEU A 59 -28.41 -7.37 10.77
C LEU A 59 -29.34 -8.46 10.26
N PRO A 60 -29.70 -8.47 8.96
CA PRO A 60 -30.56 -9.51 8.41
C PRO A 60 -29.96 -10.88 8.74
N VAL A 61 -30.70 -11.70 9.44
CA VAL A 61 -30.41 -13.11 9.69
C VAL A 61 -30.17 -13.74 8.32
N GLN A 62 -28.95 -14.14 8.04
CA GLN A 62 -28.64 -14.85 6.79
C GLN A 62 -29.48 -16.13 6.79
N PRO A 63 -30.30 -16.37 5.76
CA PRO A 63 -31.02 -17.63 5.63
C PRO A 63 -30.03 -18.77 5.58
N ALA A 64 -30.32 -19.85 6.31
CA ALA A 64 -29.53 -21.08 6.36
C ALA A 64 -29.04 -21.49 4.95
N GLU A 65 -27.74 -21.74 4.81
CA GLU A 65 -27.10 -22.07 3.55
C GLU A 65 -27.85 -23.22 2.88
N ARG A 66 -28.47 -22.93 1.73
CA ARG A 66 -29.00 -23.98 0.86
C ARG A 66 -27.82 -24.87 0.40
N PRO A 67 -28.00 -26.19 0.27
CA PRO A 67 -26.94 -27.06 -0.23
C PRO A 67 -26.43 -26.52 -1.56
N SER A 68 -25.12 -26.31 -1.62
CA SER A 68 -24.43 -25.66 -2.74
C SER A 68 -24.69 -26.41 -4.05
N GLN A 69 -25.29 -25.72 -5.02
CA GLN A 69 -25.49 -26.25 -6.36
C GLN A 69 -24.14 -26.49 -7.04
N PRO A 70 -24.00 -27.46 -7.97
CA PRO A 70 -22.75 -27.70 -8.71
C PRO A 70 -22.19 -26.48 -9.43
N SER A 71 -23.05 -25.53 -9.81
CA SER A 71 -22.70 -24.21 -10.35
C SER A 71 -21.90 -23.36 -9.33
N ASP A 72 -22.29 -23.40 -8.06
CA ASP A 72 -21.64 -22.62 -7.00
C ASP A 72 -20.26 -23.16 -6.65
N LEU A 73 -20.08 -24.48 -6.70
CA LEU A 73 -18.79 -25.12 -6.50
C LEU A 73 -17.80 -24.77 -7.63
N ARG A 74 -18.27 -24.73 -8.88
CA ARG A 74 -17.45 -24.31 -10.01
C ARG A 74 -17.10 -22.82 -9.96
N ALA A 75 -18.02 -21.98 -9.53
CA ALA A 75 -17.77 -20.55 -9.32
C ALA A 75 -16.73 -20.31 -8.21
N ARG A 76 -16.88 -20.98 -7.06
CA ARG A 76 -15.91 -20.94 -5.94
C ARG A 76 -14.52 -21.47 -6.36
N ALA A 77 -14.47 -22.55 -7.11
CA ALA A 77 -13.21 -23.10 -7.64
C ALA A 77 -12.53 -22.15 -8.62
N ALA A 78 -13.29 -21.46 -9.49
CA ALA A 78 -12.76 -20.47 -10.40
C ALA A 78 -12.25 -19.22 -9.66
N GLU A 79 -12.93 -18.79 -8.61
CA GLU A 79 -12.52 -17.69 -7.75
C GLU A 79 -11.23 -18.03 -6.99
N LEU A 80 -11.17 -19.18 -6.35
CA LEU A 80 -9.96 -19.68 -5.69
C LEU A 80 -8.79 -19.77 -6.67
N ARG A 81 -9.00 -20.32 -7.86
CA ARG A 81 -7.96 -20.36 -8.89
C ARG A 81 -7.46 -18.98 -9.27
N ARG A 82 -8.34 -17.97 -9.39
CA ARG A 82 -7.94 -16.59 -9.67
C ARG A 82 -7.13 -15.99 -8.52
N LEU A 83 -7.53 -16.22 -7.28
CA LEU A 83 -6.81 -15.78 -6.10
C LEU A 83 -5.40 -16.39 -6.04
N PHE A 84 -5.29 -17.72 -6.18
CA PHE A 84 -3.98 -18.41 -6.21
C PHE A 84 -3.11 -17.94 -7.37
N THR A 85 -3.67 -17.70 -8.54
CA THR A 85 -2.93 -17.20 -9.70
C THR A 85 -2.42 -15.78 -9.43
N THR A 86 -3.25 -14.89 -8.88
CA THR A 86 -2.85 -13.52 -8.53
C THR A 86 -1.78 -13.52 -7.44
N PHE A 87 -1.92 -14.37 -6.43
CA PHE A 87 -0.93 -14.56 -5.37
C PHE A 87 0.40 -15.08 -5.94
N GLY A 88 0.36 -16.07 -6.83
CA GLY A 88 1.55 -16.59 -7.51
C GLY A 88 2.29 -15.50 -8.30
N TYR A 89 1.58 -14.64 -9.01
CA TYR A 89 2.19 -13.48 -9.68
C TYR A 89 2.77 -12.46 -8.70
N LEU A 90 2.14 -12.25 -7.55
CA LEU A 90 2.67 -11.36 -6.51
C LEU A 90 3.99 -11.88 -5.95
N VAL A 91 4.06 -13.18 -5.63
CA VAL A 91 5.27 -13.85 -5.17
C VAL A 91 6.36 -13.82 -6.24
N ALA A 92 6.02 -14.16 -7.49
CA ALA A 92 6.95 -14.13 -8.61
C ALA A 92 7.49 -12.70 -8.86
N LYS A 93 6.63 -11.69 -8.79
CA LYS A 93 7.04 -10.27 -8.89
C LYS A 93 8.00 -9.91 -7.77
N GLN A 94 7.69 -10.28 -6.54
CA GLN A 94 8.54 -9.96 -5.40
C GLN A 94 9.92 -10.62 -5.53
N GLY A 95 9.96 -11.90 -5.90
CA GLY A 95 11.20 -12.62 -6.16
C GLY A 95 12.02 -12.02 -7.31
N ALA A 96 11.40 -11.77 -8.45
CA ALA A 96 12.06 -11.16 -9.59
C ALA A 96 12.59 -9.75 -9.28
N THR A 97 11.79 -8.93 -8.60
CA THR A 97 12.20 -7.58 -8.21
C THR A 97 13.36 -7.61 -7.19
N ALA A 98 13.34 -8.56 -6.26
CA ALA A 98 14.40 -8.74 -5.27
C ALA A 98 15.72 -9.15 -5.96
N VAL A 99 15.71 -10.17 -6.79
CA VAL A 99 16.90 -10.65 -7.52
C VAL A 99 17.46 -9.56 -8.44
N LEU A 100 16.62 -8.94 -9.26
CA LEU A 100 17.04 -7.87 -10.16
C LEU A 100 17.46 -6.60 -9.40
N GLY A 101 16.83 -6.31 -8.26
CA GLY A 101 17.22 -5.20 -7.39
C GLY A 101 18.59 -5.39 -6.74
N LEU A 102 18.87 -6.59 -6.25
CA LEU A 102 20.19 -6.95 -5.73
C LEU A 102 21.26 -6.94 -6.83
N ALA A 103 20.94 -7.47 -8.01
CA ALA A 103 21.84 -7.44 -9.18
C ALA A 103 22.15 -6.00 -9.60
N TYR A 104 21.13 -5.14 -9.71
CA TYR A 104 21.31 -3.70 -9.97
C TYR A 104 22.22 -3.06 -8.93
N LEU A 105 21.97 -3.30 -7.64
CA LEU A 105 22.76 -2.71 -6.58
C LEU A 105 24.20 -3.23 -6.59
N ALA A 106 24.42 -4.53 -6.82
CA ALA A 106 25.75 -5.10 -6.96
C ALA A 106 26.53 -4.44 -8.11
N VAL A 107 25.90 -4.28 -9.27
CA VAL A 107 26.52 -3.57 -10.41
C VAL A 107 26.80 -2.10 -10.05
N ALA A 108 25.84 -1.40 -9.45
CA ALA A 108 26.01 0.00 -9.07
C ALA A 108 27.15 0.20 -8.06
N THR A 109 27.28 -0.67 -7.07
CA THR A 109 28.29 -0.58 -6.01
C THR A 109 29.71 -0.86 -6.50
N HIS A 110 29.87 -1.61 -7.60
CA HIS A 110 31.18 -1.84 -8.23
C HIS A 110 31.59 -0.74 -9.21
N LEU A 111 30.62 -0.11 -9.86
CA LEU A 111 30.86 0.82 -10.96
C LEU A 111 30.76 2.29 -10.56
N PHE A 112 30.14 2.60 -9.42
CA PHE A 112 29.97 3.95 -8.88
C PHE A 112 30.63 4.05 -7.50
N SER A 113 30.98 5.27 -7.09
CA SER A 113 31.51 5.47 -5.74
C SER A 113 30.44 5.20 -4.68
N ALA A 114 30.83 4.70 -3.50
CA ALA A 114 29.91 4.50 -2.38
C ALA A 114 29.21 5.82 -1.98
N ARG A 115 29.86 6.98 -2.20
CA ARG A 115 29.25 8.29 -2.00
C ARG A 115 28.11 8.52 -2.97
N ASP A 116 28.28 8.25 -4.26
CA ASP A 116 27.23 8.46 -5.27
C ASP A 116 26.07 7.51 -5.09
N VAL A 117 26.33 6.23 -4.74
CA VAL A 117 25.29 5.26 -4.40
C VAL A 117 24.48 5.74 -3.18
N GLY A 118 25.16 6.26 -2.15
CA GLY A 118 24.51 6.78 -0.96
C GLY A 118 23.67 8.03 -1.22
N LEU A 119 24.16 8.96 -2.05
CA LEU A 119 23.40 10.14 -2.45
C LEU A 119 22.17 9.77 -3.28
N ALA A 120 22.28 8.82 -4.20
CA ALA A 120 21.13 8.28 -4.93
C ALA A 120 20.15 7.57 -4.01
N ALA A 121 20.63 6.85 -2.98
CA ALA A 121 19.81 6.23 -1.95
C ALA A 121 19.06 7.28 -1.11
N ALA A 122 19.69 8.42 -0.76
CA ALA A 122 19.04 9.52 -0.05
C ALA A 122 17.83 10.06 -0.81
N ALA A 123 18.03 10.38 -2.09
CA ALA A 123 16.94 10.86 -2.94
C ALA A 123 15.83 9.81 -3.10
N SER A 124 16.19 8.53 -3.28
CA SER A 124 15.22 7.43 -3.40
C SER A 124 14.44 7.21 -2.12
N SER A 125 15.08 7.19 -0.95
CA SER A 125 14.41 7.07 0.35
C SER A 125 13.43 8.21 0.60
N THR A 126 13.83 9.44 0.22
CA THR A 126 12.96 10.61 0.28
C THR A 126 11.77 10.46 -0.66
N ALA A 127 11.98 10.02 -1.90
CA ALA A 127 10.89 9.79 -2.86
C ALA A 127 9.91 8.72 -2.36
N PHE A 128 10.37 7.64 -1.73
CA PHE A 128 9.50 6.63 -1.11
C PHE A 128 8.71 7.19 0.05
N PHE A 129 9.32 8.00 0.93
CA PHE A 129 8.65 8.67 2.03
C PHE A 129 7.56 9.62 1.54
N LEU A 130 7.86 10.46 0.53
CA LEU A 130 6.88 11.36 -0.08
C LEU A 130 5.76 10.57 -0.76
N GLY A 131 6.08 9.46 -1.40
CA GLY A 131 5.10 8.52 -1.96
C GLY A 131 4.19 7.94 -0.90
N ALA A 132 4.74 7.52 0.24
CA ALA A 132 3.96 6.99 1.35
C ALA A 132 2.95 8.01 1.90
N ILE A 133 3.37 9.25 2.13
CA ILE A 133 2.48 10.33 2.61
C ILE A 133 1.51 10.76 1.51
N GLY A 134 1.99 10.99 0.30
CA GLY A 134 1.21 11.50 -0.82
C GLY A 134 0.24 10.49 -1.44
N ALA A 135 0.34 9.22 -1.05
CA ALA A 135 -0.58 8.17 -1.48
C ALA A 135 -2.04 8.44 -1.10
N LEU A 136 -2.29 9.16 0.01
CA LEU A 136 -3.64 9.50 0.52
C LEU A 136 -4.58 8.28 0.61
N GLY A 137 -4.02 7.06 0.69
CA GLY A 137 -4.76 5.80 0.72
C GLY A 137 -5.33 5.34 -0.62
N ILE A 138 -5.14 6.10 -1.67
CA ILE A 138 -5.68 5.80 -3.01
C ILE A 138 -5.22 4.43 -3.54
N PRO A 139 -3.94 4.01 -3.42
CA PRO A 139 -3.54 2.68 -3.85
C PRO A 139 -4.35 1.56 -3.18
N LEU A 140 -4.59 1.65 -1.87
CA LEU A 140 -5.37 0.65 -1.13
C LEU A 140 -6.85 0.70 -1.48
N LEU A 141 -7.40 1.89 -1.72
CA LEU A 141 -8.75 2.05 -2.23
C LEU A 141 -8.92 1.33 -3.59
N LEU A 142 -7.93 1.48 -4.49
CA LEU A 142 -7.95 0.79 -5.79
C LEU A 142 -7.89 -0.73 -5.64
N VAL A 143 -7.14 -1.25 -4.66
CA VAL A 143 -7.15 -2.70 -4.36
C VAL A 143 -8.54 -3.16 -3.92
N ALA A 144 -9.18 -2.41 -3.01
CA ALA A 144 -10.46 -2.79 -2.42
C ALA A 144 -11.63 -2.65 -3.39
N GLU A 145 -11.69 -1.55 -4.13
CA GLU A 145 -12.90 -1.13 -4.83
C GLU A 145 -12.84 -1.32 -6.35
N LEU A 146 -11.66 -1.24 -6.99
CA LEU A 146 -11.57 -1.15 -8.45
C LEU A 146 -12.15 -2.39 -9.16
N GLY A 147 -11.98 -3.56 -8.56
CA GLY A 147 -12.49 -4.82 -9.10
C GLY A 147 -14.02 -4.94 -9.04
N SER A 148 -14.65 -4.38 -8.02
CA SER A 148 -16.10 -4.42 -7.79
C SER A 148 -16.87 -3.39 -8.62
N LEU A 149 -16.19 -2.30 -9.08
CA LEU A 149 -16.82 -1.25 -9.86
C LEU A 149 -17.32 -1.74 -11.22
N PRO A 150 -18.41 -1.14 -11.75
CA PRO A 150 -18.81 -1.30 -13.14
C PRO A 150 -17.64 -1.03 -14.10
N VAL A 151 -17.54 -1.81 -15.16
CA VAL A 151 -16.39 -1.76 -16.08
C VAL A 151 -16.19 -0.36 -16.69
N ALA A 152 -17.28 0.38 -16.93
CA ALA A 152 -17.26 1.75 -17.43
C ALA A 152 -16.53 2.73 -16.49
N LEU A 153 -16.71 2.56 -15.17
CA LEU A 153 -16.13 3.45 -14.15
C LEU A 153 -14.68 3.14 -13.78
N ARG A 154 -14.18 1.94 -14.08
CA ARG A 154 -12.82 1.51 -13.66
C ARG A 154 -11.73 2.43 -14.18
N ARG A 155 -11.81 2.83 -15.46
CA ARG A 155 -10.79 3.68 -16.08
C ARG A 155 -10.79 5.09 -15.47
N VAL A 156 -11.95 5.71 -15.31
CA VAL A 156 -12.04 7.06 -14.72
C VAL A 156 -11.62 7.05 -13.26
N THR A 157 -11.99 6.04 -12.47
CA THR A 157 -11.57 5.91 -11.07
C THR A 157 -10.05 5.72 -10.97
N PHE A 158 -9.47 4.81 -11.75
CA PHE A 158 -8.02 4.61 -11.81
C PHE A 158 -7.29 5.91 -12.19
N SER A 159 -7.70 6.56 -13.30
CA SER A 159 -7.03 7.78 -13.76
C SER A 159 -7.19 8.93 -12.77
N THR A 160 -8.35 9.08 -12.14
CA THR A 160 -8.57 10.11 -11.10
C THR A 160 -7.67 9.87 -9.89
N GLY A 161 -7.61 8.62 -9.41
CA GLY A 161 -6.70 8.24 -8.32
C GLY A 161 -5.23 8.49 -8.69
N MET A 162 -4.81 8.11 -9.89
CA MET A 162 -3.46 8.36 -10.39
C MET A 162 -3.12 9.86 -10.40
N TYR A 163 -4.02 10.70 -10.95
CA TYR A 163 -3.81 12.16 -10.98
C TYR A 163 -3.70 12.76 -9.58
N ILE A 164 -4.60 12.41 -8.66
CA ILE A 164 -4.57 12.95 -7.30
C ILE A 164 -3.28 12.55 -6.59
N SER A 165 -2.92 11.28 -6.60
CA SER A 165 -1.71 10.77 -5.94
C SER A 165 -0.44 11.39 -6.52
N CYS A 166 -0.33 11.45 -7.85
CA CYS A 166 0.83 12.03 -8.52
C CYS A 166 0.92 13.55 -8.28
N LEU A 167 -0.20 14.27 -8.30
CA LEU A 167 -0.24 15.71 -8.00
C LEU A 167 0.17 15.98 -6.55
N THR A 168 -0.31 15.18 -5.60
CA THR A 168 0.09 15.32 -4.19
C THR A 168 1.58 15.11 -4.01
N VAL A 169 2.17 14.07 -4.63
CA VAL A 169 3.62 13.83 -4.55
C VAL A 169 4.39 14.90 -5.30
N LEU A 170 3.87 15.43 -6.40
CA LEU A 170 4.48 16.58 -7.09
C LEU A 170 4.58 17.80 -6.15
N ILE A 171 3.49 18.15 -5.47
CA ILE A 171 3.48 19.27 -4.51
C ILE A 171 4.45 19.02 -3.36
N LEU A 172 4.44 17.80 -2.80
CA LEU A 172 5.34 17.43 -1.70
C LEU A 172 6.81 17.43 -2.14
N SER A 173 7.13 16.96 -3.34
CA SER A 173 8.51 16.95 -3.85
C SER A 173 9.01 18.36 -4.17
N LEU A 174 8.17 19.25 -4.70
CA LEU A 174 8.51 20.66 -4.86
C LEU A 174 8.70 21.36 -3.51
N GLY A 175 7.85 21.07 -2.53
CA GLY A 175 8.02 21.56 -1.15
C GLY A 175 9.33 21.06 -0.52
N THR A 176 9.66 19.78 -0.72
CA THR A 176 10.94 19.19 -0.25
C THR A 176 12.13 19.86 -0.93
N LEU A 177 12.04 20.13 -2.23
CA LEU A 177 13.06 20.83 -2.97
C LEU A 177 13.27 22.27 -2.43
N ALA A 178 12.20 22.98 -2.14
CA ALA A 178 12.26 24.33 -1.55
C ALA A 178 12.88 24.33 -0.14
N LEU A 179 12.65 23.26 0.64
CA LEU A 179 13.21 23.09 1.99
C LEU A 179 14.62 22.50 2.00
N SER A 180 15.06 21.85 0.93
CA SER A 180 16.32 21.09 0.90
C SER A 180 17.58 21.91 1.19
N PRO A 181 17.68 23.23 0.93
CA PRO A 181 18.82 24.04 1.35
C PRO A 181 18.98 24.12 2.88
N PHE A 182 17.86 23.96 3.61
CA PHE A 182 17.82 23.98 5.07
C PHE A 182 17.99 22.59 5.68
N LEU A 183 17.84 21.53 4.89
CA LEU A 183 18.03 20.16 5.32
C LEU A 183 19.53 19.80 5.31
N GLY A 184 19.94 19.04 6.33
CA GLY A 184 21.34 18.58 6.45
C GLY A 184 21.61 17.28 5.69
N GLY A 185 22.82 16.75 5.92
CA GLY A 185 23.20 15.41 5.51
C GLY A 185 23.22 15.18 4.00
N SER A 186 22.86 13.96 3.60
CA SER A 186 22.88 13.53 2.20
C SER A 186 21.73 14.14 1.36
N LEU A 187 20.73 14.78 1.98
CA LEU A 187 19.59 15.34 1.27
C LEU A 187 19.92 16.59 0.44
N ARG A 188 21.04 17.27 0.72
CA ARG A 188 21.50 18.40 -0.08
C ARG A 188 21.72 18.07 -1.56
N ILE A 189 21.90 16.80 -1.89
CA ILE A 189 22.02 16.36 -3.30
C ILE A 189 20.79 16.76 -4.13
N ILE A 190 19.59 16.80 -3.51
CA ILE A 190 18.33 17.07 -4.21
C ILE A 190 18.32 18.47 -4.85
N CYS A 191 19.06 19.43 -4.27
CA CYS A 191 19.18 20.80 -4.78
C CYS A 191 20.60 21.14 -5.29
N ALA A 192 21.46 20.13 -5.51
CA ALA A 192 22.85 20.36 -5.94
C ALA A 192 22.94 21.05 -7.31
N ASP A 193 22.03 20.68 -8.21
CA ASP A 193 21.88 21.27 -9.53
C ASP A 193 20.44 21.09 -10.05
N SER A 194 20.09 21.84 -11.10
CA SER A 194 18.74 21.80 -11.69
C SER A 194 18.38 20.43 -12.27
N THR A 195 19.36 19.71 -12.82
CA THR A 195 19.14 18.37 -13.39
C THR A 195 18.76 17.38 -12.30
N THR A 196 19.52 17.36 -11.20
CA THR A 196 19.22 16.50 -10.03
C THR A 196 17.86 16.84 -9.42
N ALA A 197 17.52 18.11 -9.30
CA ALA A 197 16.22 18.56 -8.81
C ALA A 197 15.06 18.05 -9.68
N VAL A 198 15.17 18.20 -10.99
CA VAL A 198 14.18 17.71 -11.96
C VAL A 198 14.05 16.19 -11.90
N LEU A 199 15.18 15.47 -11.88
CA LEU A 199 15.20 14.00 -11.79
C LEU A 199 14.58 13.49 -10.49
N PHE A 200 14.81 14.17 -9.37
CA PHE A 200 14.18 13.86 -8.08
C PHE A 200 12.65 14.03 -8.15
N VAL A 201 12.15 15.13 -8.70
CA VAL A 201 10.71 15.38 -8.84
C VAL A 201 10.07 14.33 -9.76
N ILE A 202 10.65 14.10 -10.94
CA ILE A 202 10.14 13.10 -11.89
C ILE A 202 10.18 11.72 -11.26
N GLY A 203 11.28 11.34 -10.61
CA GLY A 203 11.45 10.06 -9.94
C GLY A 203 10.43 9.85 -8.82
N SER A 204 10.15 10.88 -8.02
CA SER A 204 9.17 10.83 -6.93
C SER A 204 7.76 10.62 -7.47
N VAL A 205 7.35 11.40 -8.48
CA VAL A 205 6.04 11.27 -9.12
C VAL A 205 5.89 9.93 -9.81
N ALA A 206 6.92 9.47 -10.52
CA ALA A 206 6.92 8.17 -11.19
C ALA A 206 6.86 7.00 -10.18
N THR A 207 7.53 7.12 -9.02
CA THR A 207 7.44 6.14 -7.93
C THR A 207 6.00 6.02 -7.42
N MET A 208 5.31 7.16 -7.21
CA MET A 208 3.91 7.16 -6.81
C MET A 208 2.98 6.57 -7.87
N GLY A 209 3.21 6.93 -9.13
CA GLY A 209 2.48 6.35 -10.26
C GLY A 209 2.65 4.84 -10.34
N ALA A 210 3.88 4.34 -10.13
CA ALA A 210 4.19 2.92 -10.11
C ALA A 210 3.45 2.19 -8.96
N LEU A 211 3.42 2.76 -7.76
CA LEU A 211 2.68 2.23 -6.62
C LEU A 211 1.18 2.17 -6.91
N THR A 212 0.62 3.23 -7.48
CA THR A 212 -0.81 3.31 -7.85
C THR A 212 -1.16 2.28 -8.92
N PHE A 213 -0.31 2.11 -9.94
CA PHE A 213 -0.48 1.09 -10.97
C PHE A 213 -0.45 -0.32 -10.39
N ASP A 214 0.55 -0.63 -9.54
CA ASP A 214 0.71 -1.96 -8.95
C ASP A 214 -0.52 -2.36 -8.12
N ASN A 215 -1.04 -1.43 -7.33
CA ASN A 215 -2.22 -1.67 -6.52
C ASN A 215 -3.51 -1.78 -7.37
N ALA A 216 -3.63 -1.00 -8.44
CA ALA A 216 -4.73 -1.15 -9.40
C ALA A 216 -4.70 -2.52 -10.10
N ALA A 217 -3.50 -3.00 -10.44
CA ALA A 217 -3.32 -4.33 -11.03
C ALA A 217 -3.78 -5.45 -10.08
N ILE A 218 -3.51 -5.32 -8.77
CA ILE A 218 -4.01 -6.24 -7.74
C ILE A 218 -5.53 -6.19 -7.68
N GLY A 219 -6.12 -5.00 -7.55
CA GLY A 219 -7.59 -4.82 -7.48
C GLY A 219 -8.34 -5.32 -8.71
N LEU A 220 -7.69 -5.32 -9.88
CA LEU A 220 -8.24 -5.87 -11.13
C LEU A 220 -7.91 -7.36 -11.33
N HIS A 221 -7.24 -8.02 -10.38
CA HIS A 221 -6.71 -9.39 -10.53
C HIS A 221 -5.80 -9.55 -11.77
N ARG A 222 -4.99 -8.51 -12.07
CA ARG A 222 -4.04 -8.46 -13.19
C ARG A 222 -2.59 -8.55 -12.70
N GLY A 223 -2.29 -9.52 -11.84
CA GLY A 223 -0.95 -9.73 -11.27
C GLY A 223 0.16 -9.85 -12.32
N SER A 224 -0.13 -10.36 -13.52
CA SER A 224 0.82 -10.37 -14.63
C SER A 224 1.25 -8.96 -15.06
N ALA A 225 0.36 -7.97 -15.07
CA ALA A 225 0.71 -6.59 -15.42
C ALA A 225 1.69 -6.00 -14.40
N GLN A 226 1.49 -6.28 -13.12
CA GLN A 226 2.40 -5.88 -12.04
C GLN A 226 3.77 -6.56 -12.17
N LEU A 227 3.79 -7.87 -12.45
CA LEU A 227 5.03 -8.63 -12.66
C LEU A 227 5.83 -8.03 -13.83
N TRP A 228 5.20 -7.86 -14.99
CA TRP A 228 5.87 -7.31 -16.17
C TRP A 228 6.39 -5.91 -15.95
N ARG A 229 5.60 -5.00 -15.37
CA ARG A 229 6.05 -3.64 -15.07
C ARG A 229 7.25 -3.63 -14.14
N GLY A 230 7.19 -4.39 -13.04
CA GLY A 230 8.28 -4.47 -12.05
C GLY A 230 9.56 -5.07 -12.64
N SER A 231 9.44 -6.16 -13.40
CA SER A 231 10.58 -6.82 -14.05
C SER A 231 11.19 -5.93 -15.14
N LEU A 232 10.36 -5.28 -15.95
CA LEU A 232 10.81 -4.34 -16.99
C LEU A 232 11.58 -3.17 -16.37
N ASN A 233 11.01 -2.53 -15.32
CA ASN A 233 11.69 -1.45 -14.61
C ASN A 233 13.07 -1.89 -14.10
N SER A 234 13.16 -3.05 -13.47
CA SER A 234 14.42 -3.54 -12.90
C SER A 234 15.43 -3.94 -13.96
N ALA A 235 15.00 -4.58 -15.05
CA ALA A 235 15.87 -4.97 -16.16
C ALA A 235 16.40 -3.74 -16.92
N LEU A 236 15.52 -2.76 -17.22
CA LEU A 236 15.92 -1.52 -17.85
C LEU A 236 16.91 -0.72 -16.98
N LYS A 237 16.72 -0.76 -15.65
CA LYS A 237 17.64 -0.08 -14.72
C LYS A 237 19.06 -0.62 -14.83
N LEU A 238 19.23 -1.94 -14.95
CA LEU A 238 20.53 -2.56 -15.22
C LEU A 238 21.11 -2.11 -16.57
N ALA A 239 20.30 -2.10 -17.62
CA ALA A 239 20.74 -1.67 -18.95
C ALA A 239 21.16 -0.19 -18.96
N VAL A 240 20.38 0.70 -18.36
CA VAL A 240 20.70 2.14 -18.28
C VAL A 240 21.96 2.37 -17.49
N VAL A 241 22.17 1.67 -16.36
CA VAL A 241 23.44 1.76 -15.60
C VAL A 241 24.62 1.32 -16.46
N GLY A 242 24.49 0.24 -17.25
CA GLY A 242 25.52 -0.16 -18.20
C GLY A 242 25.86 0.94 -19.21
N VAL A 243 24.85 1.59 -19.79
CA VAL A 243 25.05 2.72 -20.71
C VAL A 243 25.75 3.90 -20.02
N LEU A 244 25.31 4.27 -18.80
CA LEU A 244 25.92 5.36 -18.04
C LEU A 244 27.41 5.13 -17.78
N VAL A 245 27.80 3.89 -17.53
CA VAL A 245 29.21 3.52 -17.35
C VAL A 245 29.99 3.67 -18.66
N LEU A 246 29.40 3.25 -19.79
CA LEU A 246 30.05 3.35 -21.10
C LEU A 246 30.26 4.81 -21.54
N VAL A 247 29.33 5.71 -21.20
CA VAL A 247 29.46 7.16 -21.50
C VAL A 247 30.22 7.94 -20.42
N GLY A 248 30.75 7.28 -19.39
CA GLY A 248 31.51 7.91 -18.31
C GLY A 248 30.70 8.68 -17.27
N ALA A 249 29.36 8.60 -17.30
CA ALA A 249 28.46 9.32 -16.38
C ALA A 249 28.27 8.59 -15.02
N ARG A 250 29.40 8.32 -14.34
CA ARG A 250 29.44 7.57 -13.06
C ARG A 250 29.19 8.49 -11.87
N THR A 251 28.02 9.10 -11.81
CA THR A 251 27.64 10.10 -10.81
C THR A 251 26.30 9.79 -10.16
N ALA A 252 26.02 10.39 -8.98
CA ALA A 252 24.74 10.24 -8.31
C ALA A 252 23.53 10.69 -9.19
N PRO A 253 23.60 11.84 -9.92
CA PRO A 253 22.55 12.20 -10.88
C PRO A 253 22.33 11.14 -11.97
N GLY A 254 23.38 10.47 -12.44
CA GLY A 254 23.26 9.35 -13.38
C GLY A 254 22.43 8.19 -12.80
N LEU A 255 22.67 7.81 -11.56
CA LEU A 255 21.87 6.78 -10.87
C LEU A 255 20.41 7.22 -10.68
N LEU A 256 20.16 8.51 -10.39
CA LEU A 256 18.81 9.06 -10.31
C LEU A 256 18.12 9.05 -11.68
N LEU A 257 18.84 9.39 -12.74
CA LEU A 257 18.34 9.28 -14.11
C LEU A 257 17.95 7.84 -14.43
N ALA A 258 18.78 6.86 -14.10
CA ALA A 258 18.45 5.45 -14.29
C ALA A 258 17.16 5.09 -13.55
N CYS A 259 16.96 5.52 -12.31
CA CYS A 259 15.77 5.26 -11.54
C CYS A 259 14.53 5.96 -12.14
N ALA A 260 14.59 7.25 -12.43
CA ALA A 260 13.47 8.04 -12.92
C ALA A 260 13.03 7.59 -14.33
N LEU A 261 13.99 7.45 -15.25
CA LEU A 261 13.74 7.07 -16.64
C LEU A 261 13.07 5.70 -16.73
N THR A 262 13.59 4.71 -16.01
CA THR A 262 13.08 3.33 -16.08
C THR A 262 11.71 3.19 -15.44
N LEU A 263 11.42 3.94 -14.40
CA LEU A 263 10.07 4.04 -13.83
C LEU A 263 9.09 4.61 -14.86
N VAL A 264 9.44 5.73 -15.51
CA VAL A 264 8.60 6.35 -16.54
C VAL A 264 8.36 5.39 -17.71
N VAL A 265 9.42 4.78 -18.23
CA VAL A 265 9.32 3.81 -19.34
C VAL A 265 8.46 2.60 -18.95
N SER A 266 8.51 2.17 -17.69
CA SER A 266 7.71 1.02 -17.22
C SER A 266 6.19 1.23 -17.34
N PHE A 267 5.72 2.47 -17.49
CA PHE A 267 4.30 2.77 -17.72
C PHE A 267 3.78 2.33 -19.10
N VAL A 268 4.65 1.90 -20.01
CA VAL A 268 4.23 1.21 -21.24
C VAL A 268 3.35 -0.02 -20.95
N CYS A 269 3.43 -0.55 -19.71
CA CYS A 269 2.56 -1.65 -19.26
C CYS A 269 1.12 -1.23 -18.88
N ILE A 270 0.76 0.07 -18.89
CA ILE A 270 -0.61 0.52 -18.54
C ILE A 270 -1.70 -0.18 -19.35
N PRO A 271 -1.56 -0.41 -20.68
CA PRO A 271 -2.58 -1.13 -21.46
C PRO A 271 -2.86 -2.55 -20.95
N MET A 272 -1.92 -3.19 -20.24
CA MET A 272 -2.11 -4.52 -19.64
C MET A 272 -3.20 -4.55 -18.56
N LEU A 273 -3.59 -3.41 -18.00
CA LEU A 273 -4.74 -3.30 -17.10
C LEU A 273 -6.08 -3.53 -17.83
N ARG A 274 -6.08 -3.45 -19.16
CA ARG A 274 -7.26 -3.67 -20.03
C ARG A 274 -8.49 -2.89 -19.58
N LEU A 275 -8.28 -1.63 -19.21
CA LEU A 275 -9.35 -0.71 -18.85
C LEU A 275 -10.09 -0.24 -20.09
N LYS A 276 -11.41 -0.47 -20.14
CA LYS A 276 -12.23 0.00 -21.26
C LYS A 276 -12.27 1.53 -21.31
N PRO A 277 -12.43 2.12 -22.50
CA PRO A 277 -12.63 3.56 -22.63
C PRO A 277 -13.78 4.06 -21.75
N THR A 278 -13.61 5.23 -21.18
CA THR A 278 -14.66 5.89 -20.38
C THR A 278 -15.74 6.39 -21.32
N PRO A 279 -17.03 6.13 -21.06
CA PRO A 279 -18.13 6.67 -21.82
C PRO A 279 -18.09 8.21 -21.90
N ALA A 280 -18.65 8.77 -22.96
CA ALA A 280 -18.74 10.23 -23.13
C ALA A 280 -19.49 10.85 -21.93
N GLY A 281 -18.92 11.92 -21.35
CA GLY A 281 -19.49 12.61 -20.19
C GLY A 281 -19.03 12.09 -18.82
N GLU A 282 -18.62 10.83 -18.70
CA GLU A 282 -18.17 10.27 -17.40
C GLU A 282 -16.70 10.60 -17.03
N GLY A 283 -15.94 11.16 -17.94
CA GLY A 283 -14.52 11.53 -17.74
C GLY A 283 -14.28 13.00 -17.44
N ASN A 284 -15.31 13.83 -17.36
CA ASN A 284 -15.20 15.27 -17.14
C ASN A 284 -14.76 15.61 -15.70
N LEU A 285 -14.34 16.85 -15.48
CA LEU A 285 -13.81 17.30 -14.19
C LEU A 285 -14.84 17.15 -13.06
N SER A 286 -16.12 17.51 -13.32
CA SER A 286 -17.18 17.42 -12.33
C SER A 286 -17.39 15.98 -11.85
N HIS A 287 -17.36 15.00 -12.74
CA HIS A 287 -17.46 13.59 -12.40
C HIS A 287 -16.25 13.10 -11.58
N ARG A 288 -15.03 13.52 -11.96
CA ARG A 288 -13.81 13.20 -11.20
C ARG A 288 -13.83 13.78 -9.79
N VAL A 289 -14.30 15.03 -9.62
CA VAL A 289 -14.46 15.67 -8.32
C VAL A 289 -15.52 14.94 -7.48
N ALA A 290 -16.63 14.51 -8.10
CA ALA A 290 -17.65 13.71 -7.42
C ALA A 290 -17.10 12.37 -6.92
N LEU A 291 -16.31 11.67 -7.73
CA LEU A 291 -15.62 10.43 -7.32
C LEU A 291 -14.64 10.69 -6.17
N ALA A 292 -13.83 11.74 -6.26
CA ALA A 292 -12.88 12.09 -5.21
C ALA A 292 -13.59 12.41 -3.88
N ARG A 293 -14.69 13.13 -3.89
CA ARG A 293 -15.53 13.39 -2.70
C ARG A 293 -16.15 12.11 -2.13
N ARG A 294 -16.71 11.26 -3.01
CA ARG A 294 -17.35 10.01 -2.60
C ARG A 294 -16.39 9.06 -1.89
N TYR A 295 -15.18 8.91 -2.42
CA TYR A 295 -14.20 7.96 -1.89
C TYR A 295 -13.15 8.57 -0.96
N GLY A 296 -13.08 9.90 -0.85
CA GLY A 296 -12.02 10.60 -0.13
C GLY A 296 -11.91 10.21 1.35
N VAL A 297 -13.05 10.15 2.06
CA VAL A 297 -13.07 9.76 3.48
C VAL A 297 -12.64 8.30 3.66
N LEU A 298 -13.11 7.40 2.80
CA LEU A 298 -12.73 5.99 2.83
C LEU A 298 -11.24 5.81 2.54
N SER A 299 -10.74 6.50 1.52
CA SER A 299 -9.33 6.52 1.15
C SER A 299 -8.46 7.00 2.32
N LEU A 300 -8.84 8.09 2.98
CA LEU A 300 -8.09 8.63 4.12
C LEU A 300 -8.07 7.67 5.32
N LYS A 301 -9.18 6.96 5.60
CA LYS A 301 -9.20 5.92 6.63
C LYS A 301 -8.23 4.78 6.32
N HIS A 302 -8.20 4.31 5.07
CA HIS A 302 -7.21 3.32 4.61
C HIS A 302 -5.79 3.85 4.73
N HIS A 303 -5.58 5.14 4.45
CA HIS A 303 -4.28 5.79 4.54
C HIS A 303 -3.71 5.81 5.95
N ILE A 304 -4.50 6.30 6.90
CA ILE A 304 -4.10 6.38 8.31
C ILE A 304 -3.73 4.98 8.84
N LEU A 305 -4.54 3.97 8.53
CA LEU A 305 -4.26 2.60 8.93
C LEU A 305 -2.95 2.08 8.30
N ASN A 306 -2.75 2.32 7.00
CA ASN A 306 -1.54 1.86 6.30
C ASN A 306 -0.28 2.55 6.81
N LEU A 307 -0.34 3.87 7.01
CA LEU A 307 0.78 4.61 7.61
C LEU A 307 1.11 4.11 9.01
N SER A 308 0.10 3.86 9.84
CA SER A 308 0.31 3.34 11.20
C SER A 308 1.04 1.99 11.24
N ILE A 309 0.97 1.20 10.16
CA ILE A 309 1.57 -0.13 10.10
C ILE A 309 2.93 -0.11 9.38
N ASN A 310 3.06 0.69 8.31
CA ASN A 310 4.19 0.55 7.37
C ASN A 310 5.12 1.78 7.32
N SER A 311 4.79 2.88 8.01
CA SER A 311 5.53 4.14 7.84
C SER A 311 6.97 4.09 8.36
N VAL A 312 7.28 3.22 9.32
CA VAL A 312 8.61 3.16 9.93
C VAL A 312 9.72 2.91 8.91
N PHE A 313 9.52 2.01 7.95
CA PHE A 313 10.52 1.71 6.90
C PHE A 313 10.87 2.94 6.05
N TYR A 314 9.86 3.75 5.72
CA TYR A 314 10.04 4.97 4.93
C TYR A 314 10.71 6.07 5.75
N ILE A 315 10.33 6.21 7.02
CA ILE A 315 10.85 7.23 7.92
C ILE A 315 12.30 6.93 8.32
N VAL A 316 12.64 5.68 8.63
CA VAL A 316 14.01 5.28 9.00
C VAL A 316 14.98 5.52 7.84
N GLY A 317 14.58 5.23 6.59
CA GLY A 317 15.37 5.56 5.42
C GLY A 317 15.63 7.07 5.25
N LEU A 318 14.62 7.90 5.54
CA LEU A 318 14.76 9.36 5.53
C LEU A 318 15.67 9.85 6.68
N ILE A 319 15.50 9.31 7.90
CA ILE A 319 16.35 9.64 9.05
C ILE A 319 17.81 9.29 8.74
N ALA A 320 18.06 8.12 8.15
CA ALA A 320 19.39 7.74 7.72
C ALA A 320 19.98 8.77 6.74
N ALA A 321 19.19 9.22 5.74
CA ALA A 321 19.61 10.22 4.78
C ALA A 321 19.93 11.60 5.42
N LEU A 322 19.28 11.93 6.53
CA LEU A 322 19.51 13.17 7.29
C LEU A 322 20.72 13.09 8.21
N LEU A 323 20.96 11.95 8.86
CA LEU A 323 21.87 11.85 10.01
C LEU A 323 23.23 11.26 9.65
N ILE A 324 23.31 10.34 8.67
CA ILE A 324 24.55 9.64 8.35
C ILE A 324 25.18 10.13 7.04
N LEU A 325 26.50 9.93 6.95
CA LEU A 325 27.26 10.35 5.78
C LEU A 325 26.83 9.58 4.52
N PRO A 326 26.92 10.18 3.31
CA PRO A 326 26.52 9.51 2.07
C PRO A 326 27.13 8.12 1.87
N ARG A 327 28.41 7.95 2.19
CA ARG A 327 29.08 6.66 2.11
C ARG A 327 28.48 5.61 3.05
N GLN A 328 28.19 5.99 4.29
CA GLN A 328 27.53 5.12 5.27
C GLN A 328 26.09 4.80 4.86
N LEU A 329 25.41 5.76 4.24
CA LEU A 329 24.05 5.56 3.73
C LEU A 329 24.02 4.51 2.59
N ALA A 330 25.05 4.43 1.76
CA ALA A 330 25.18 3.36 0.77
C ALA A 330 25.26 1.99 1.46
N TYR A 331 26.08 1.86 2.50
CA TYR A 331 26.20 0.61 3.26
C TYR A 331 24.91 0.24 3.99
N PHE A 332 24.28 1.20 4.66
CA PHE A 332 22.98 1.04 5.30
C PHE A 332 21.89 0.60 4.32
N SER A 333 21.75 1.31 3.19
CA SER A 333 20.73 1.02 2.19
C SER A 333 20.91 -0.36 1.54
N THR A 334 22.17 -0.77 1.36
CA THR A 334 22.51 -2.11 0.86
C THR A 334 22.14 -3.18 1.88
N ALA A 335 22.51 -2.99 3.15
CA ALA A 335 22.17 -3.90 4.23
C ALA A 335 20.64 -4.01 4.40
N LEU A 336 19.93 -2.88 4.33
CA LEU A 336 18.46 -2.83 4.41
C LEU A 336 17.80 -3.56 3.24
N LEU A 337 18.33 -3.45 2.00
CA LEU A 337 17.80 -4.18 0.86
C LEU A 337 18.04 -5.68 0.97
N VAL A 338 19.20 -6.11 1.47
CA VAL A 338 19.51 -7.53 1.72
C VAL A 338 18.57 -8.08 2.80
N GLU A 339 18.43 -7.38 3.91
CA GLU A 339 17.53 -7.74 5.01
C GLU A 339 16.08 -7.86 4.53
N SER A 340 15.54 -6.81 3.90
CA SER A 340 14.15 -6.79 3.42
C SER A 340 13.87 -7.87 2.38
N THR A 341 14.86 -8.22 1.56
CA THR A 341 14.77 -9.35 0.62
C THR A 341 14.68 -10.68 1.36
N ALA A 342 15.50 -10.89 2.39
CA ALA A 342 15.47 -12.11 3.20
C ALA A 342 14.15 -12.25 3.98
N MET A 343 13.60 -11.14 4.48
CA MET A 343 12.36 -11.12 5.27
C MET A 343 11.08 -11.25 4.43
N VAL A 344 11.18 -11.30 3.10
CA VAL A 344 10.01 -11.53 2.22
C VAL A 344 9.30 -12.86 2.56
N ILE A 345 10.04 -13.92 2.87
CA ILE A 345 9.45 -15.25 3.13
C ILE A 345 8.59 -15.24 4.40
N PRO A 346 9.08 -14.80 5.58
CA PRO A 346 8.24 -14.64 6.77
C PRO A 346 7.03 -13.71 6.57
N TYR A 347 7.20 -12.62 5.84
CA TYR A 347 6.11 -11.70 5.50
C TYR A 347 5.02 -12.37 4.67
N LEU A 348 5.39 -13.15 3.65
CA LEU A 348 4.42 -13.88 2.82
C LEU A 348 3.65 -14.93 3.63
N LEU A 349 4.29 -15.55 4.63
CA LEU A 349 3.62 -16.46 5.55
C LEU A 349 2.55 -15.75 6.39
N ALA A 350 2.87 -14.58 6.93
CA ALA A 350 1.90 -13.77 7.67
C ALA A 350 0.73 -13.31 6.78
N LEU A 351 1.01 -12.99 5.52
CA LEU A 351 -0.01 -12.59 4.54
C LEU A 351 -0.93 -13.79 4.19
N ALA A 352 -0.38 -14.99 4.02
CA ALA A 352 -1.15 -16.22 3.79
C ALA A 352 -2.08 -16.52 4.98
N LEU A 353 -1.57 -16.40 6.20
CA LEU A 353 -2.38 -16.50 7.43
C LEU A 353 -3.57 -15.56 7.39
N PHE A 354 -3.33 -14.29 7.03
CA PHE A 354 -4.40 -13.30 6.97
C PHE A 354 -5.48 -13.66 5.96
N ALA A 355 -5.11 -14.19 4.79
CA ALA A 355 -6.06 -14.60 3.75
C ALA A 355 -6.96 -15.76 4.22
N GLU A 356 -6.40 -16.74 4.94
CA GLU A 356 -7.16 -17.88 5.47
C GLU A 356 -8.13 -17.47 6.59
N ILE A 357 -7.72 -16.58 7.50
CA ILE A 357 -8.55 -16.12 8.62
C ILE A 357 -9.72 -15.26 8.14
N SER A 358 -9.59 -14.55 7.02
CA SER A 358 -10.65 -13.70 6.48
C SER A 358 -11.91 -14.49 6.10
N GLY A 359 -11.81 -15.81 5.91
CA GLY A 359 -12.93 -16.70 5.60
C GLY A 359 -13.61 -17.30 6.82
N ASP A 360 -12.89 -17.54 7.92
CA ASP A 360 -13.43 -18.19 9.12
C ASP A 360 -12.68 -17.79 10.40
N GLN A 361 -13.34 -16.99 11.23
CA GLN A 361 -12.76 -16.53 12.50
C GLN A 361 -12.62 -17.64 13.55
N SER A 362 -13.37 -18.75 13.44
CA SER A 362 -13.29 -19.86 14.38
C SER A 362 -11.93 -20.56 14.32
N LEU A 363 -11.26 -20.49 13.17
CA LEU A 363 -9.96 -21.09 12.93
C LEU A 363 -8.76 -20.21 13.35
N LEU A 364 -9.01 -18.97 13.81
CA LEU A 364 -7.98 -17.99 14.14
C LEU A 364 -6.87 -18.57 15.05
N HIS A 365 -7.25 -19.23 16.16
CA HIS A 365 -6.30 -19.80 17.11
C HIS A 365 -5.46 -20.92 16.48
N ARG A 366 -6.07 -21.78 15.66
CA ARG A 366 -5.40 -22.89 14.98
C ARG A 366 -4.35 -22.38 13.99
N HIS A 367 -4.69 -21.34 13.24
CA HIS A 367 -3.78 -20.74 12.28
C HIS A 367 -2.62 -20.02 12.98
N VAL A 368 -2.88 -19.22 14.02
CA VAL A 368 -1.84 -18.53 14.80
C VAL A 368 -0.88 -19.56 15.44
N ARG A 369 -1.38 -20.68 15.98
CA ARG A 369 -0.55 -21.75 16.57
C ARG A 369 0.39 -22.40 15.57
N ARG A 370 0.08 -22.38 14.28
CA ARG A 370 0.93 -22.95 13.22
C ARG A 370 1.88 -21.93 12.65
N THR A 371 1.40 -20.73 12.36
CA THR A 371 2.17 -19.73 11.61
C THR A 371 3.13 -18.91 12.47
N LEU A 372 2.80 -18.64 13.73
CA LEU A 372 3.69 -17.89 14.61
C LEU A 372 5.01 -18.63 14.87
N PRO A 373 5.02 -19.92 15.31
CA PRO A 373 6.29 -20.65 15.51
C PRO A 373 7.06 -20.82 14.20
N LEU A 374 6.37 -21.09 13.10
CA LEU A 374 7.01 -21.23 11.79
C LEU A 374 7.65 -19.92 11.33
N GLY A 375 6.94 -18.78 11.47
CA GLY A 375 7.46 -17.46 11.14
C GLY A 375 8.67 -17.10 11.99
N LEU A 376 8.62 -17.36 13.30
CA LEU A 376 9.75 -17.12 14.20
C LEU A 376 10.92 -18.05 13.91
N ALA A 377 10.69 -19.31 13.59
CA ALA A 377 11.75 -20.27 13.21
C ALA A 377 12.43 -19.88 11.90
N LEU A 378 11.65 -19.46 10.88
CA LEU A 378 12.20 -18.96 9.63
C LEU A 378 13.03 -17.67 9.85
N CYS A 379 12.52 -16.70 10.60
CA CYS A 379 13.26 -15.50 10.95
C CYS A 379 14.52 -15.81 11.77
N GLY A 380 14.41 -16.71 12.75
CA GLY A 380 15.56 -17.16 13.55
C GLY A 380 16.64 -17.81 12.67
N GLY A 381 16.24 -18.64 11.72
CA GLY A 381 17.15 -19.22 10.72
C GLY A 381 17.82 -18.14 9.85
N ILE A 382 17.08 -17.12 9.39
CA ILE A 382 17.64 -15.99 8.63
C ILE A 382 18.63 -15.19 9.50
N VAL A 383 18.30 -14.94 10.77
CA VAL A 383 19.20 -14.24 11.71
C VAL A 383 20.50 -15.03 11.88
N ILE A 384 20.42 -16.33 12.17
CA ILE A 384 21.62 -17.20 12.31
C ILE A 384 22.48 -17.20 11.05
N VAL A 385 21.85 -17.34 9.88
CA VAL A 385 22.55 -17.31 8.58
C VAL A 385 23.20 -15.92 8.36
N ALA A 386 22.50 -14.83 8.66
CA ALA A 386 23.04 -13.49 8.48
C ALA A 386 24.19 -13.19 9.45
N GLU A 387 24.12 -13.64 10.71
CA GLU A 387 25.22 -13.46 11.66
C GLU A 387 26.54 -14.10 11.16
N VAL A 388 26.44 -15.25 10.51
CA VAL A 388 27.62 -15.98 9.98
C VAL A 388 27.99 -15.49 8.57
N ALA A 389 27.00 -15.37 7.68
CA ALA A 389 27.21 -15.15 6.26
C ALA A 389 27.19 -13.67 5.85
N ALA A 390 26.88 -12.71 6.74
CA ALA A 390 26.82 -11.29 6.37
C ALA A 390 28.09 -10.79 5.63
N PRO A 391 29.32 -11.09 6.06
CA PRO A 391 30.53 -10.67 5.32
C PRO A 391 30.57 -11.26 3.92
N LEU A 392 30.15 -12.52 3.76
CA LEU A 392 30.15 -13.20 2.46
C LEU A 392 29.12 -12.59 1.51
N VAL A 393 27.90 -12.35 2.01
CA VAL A 393 26.83 -11.70 1.23
C VAL A 393 27.22 -10.28 0.81
N LEU A 394 27.79 -9.50 1.72
CA LEU A 394 28.19 -8.12 1.44
C LEU A 394 29.42 -8.03 0.55
N ARG A 395 30.24 -9.08 0.44
CA ARG A 395 31.35 -9.15 -0.52
C ARG A 395 30.89 -9.00 -1.98
N ILE A 396 29.64 -9.40 -2.26
CA ILE A 396 29.01 -9.23 -3.58
C ILE A 396 28.93 -7.74 -3.97
N PHE A 397 28.91 -6.83 -2.99
CA PHE A 397 28.78 -5.38 -3.19
C PHE A 397 30.11 -4.63 -3.09
N GLY A 398 31.19 -5.33 -2.76
CA GLY A 398 32.54 -4.78 -2.67
C GLY A 398 33.14 -4.73 -1.25
N PRO A 399 34.47 -4.57 -1.14
CA PRO A 399 35.16 -4.70 0.14
C PRO A 399 34.72 -3.67 1.22
N GLY A 400 34.43 -2.42 0.82
CA GLY A 400 33.96 -1.39 1.76
C GLY A 400 32.60 -1.73 2.38
N TYR A 401 31.75 -2.50 1.68
CA TYR A 401 30.46 -2.95 2.20
C TYR A 401 30.63 -4.07 3.24
N VAL A 402 31.71 -4.84 3.15
CA VAL A 402 32.04 -5.87 4.16
C VAL A 402 32.47 -5.23 5.46
N THR A 403 33.39 -4.26 5.43
CA THR A 403 33.95 -3.65 6.65
C THR A 403 32.90 -2.88 7.44
N ASP A 404 32.16 -2.00 6.77
CA ASP A 404 31.25 -1.05 7.45
C ASP A 404 29.79 -1.54 7.45
N GLY A 405 29.38 -2.36 6.45
CA GLY A 405 27.99 -2.83 6.30
C GLY A 405 27.64 -4.07 7.09
N THR A 406 28.62 -4.91 7.48
CA THR A 406 28.36 -6.18 8.19
C THR A 406 27.61 -5.96 9.51
N THR A 407 28.06 -5.01 10.33
CA THR A 407 27.41 -4.69 11.59
C THR A 407 26.00 -4.18 11.37
N ALA A 408 25.79 -3.33 10.36
CA ALA A 408 24.46 -2.83 10.01
C ALA A 408 23.53 -3.97 9.61
N LEU A 409 23.97 -4.90 8.75
CA LEU A 409 23.15 -6.04 8.33
C LEU A 409 22.77 -6.95 9.50
N ARG A 410 23.74 -7.29 10.38
CA ARG A 410 23.50 -8.08 11.58
C ARG A 410 22.47 -7.44 12.51
N LEU A 411 22.57 -6.14 12.74
CA LEU A 411 21.61 -5.43 13.59
C LEU A 411 20.22 -5.32 12.92
N LEU A 412 20.15 -5.10 11.61
CA LEU A 412 18.88 -4.98 10.89
C LEU A 412 18.10 -6.31 10.87
N VAL A 413 18.76 -7.46 10.71
CA VAL A 413 18.05 -8.75 10.69
C VAL A 413 17.41 -9.10 12.04
N LEU A 414 17.89 -8.52 13.15
CA LEU A 414 17.27 -8.67 14.47
C LEU A 414 15.89 -8.03 14.58
N VAL A 415 15.55 -7.12 13.66
CA VAL A 415 14.20 -6.53 13.57
C VAL A 415 13.16 -7.55 13.10
N GLY A 416 13.56 -8.55 12.30
CA GLY A 416 12.68 -9.53 11.68
C GLY A 416 11.77 -10.29 12.65
N PRO A 417 12.28 -10.94 13.72
CA PRO A 417 11.44 -11.62 14.71
C PRO A 417 10.40 -10.70 15.36
N ALA A 418 10.77 -9.44 15.63
CA ALA A 418 9.84 -8.44 16.16
C ALA A 418 8.69 -8.17 15.18
N TYR A 419 8.98 -8.05 13.88
CA TYR A 419 7.97 -7.85 12.84
C TYR A 419 7.05 -9.05 12.68
N VAL A 420 7.52 -10.29 12.83
CA VAL A 420 6.63 -11.46 12.84
C VAL A 420 5.57 -11.33 13.94
N ILE A 421 5.94 -10.90 15.14
CA ILE A 421 5.00 -10.70 16.26
C ILE A 421 4.02 -9.56 15.94
N LYS A 422 4.52 -8.45 15.40
CA LYS A 422 3.70 -7.29 14.99
C LYS A 422 2.68 -7.66 13.91
N ASP A 423 3.08 -8.39 12.88
CA ASP A 423 2.21 -8.83 11.80
C ASP A 423 1.09 -9.76 12.30
N HIS A 424 1.43 -10.71 13.20
CA HIS A 424 0.43 -11.57 13.83
C HIS A 424 -0.52 -10.75 14.71
N TYR A 425 -0.03 -9.78 15.48
CA TYR A 425 -0.88 -8.88 16.25
C TYR A 425 -1.87 -8.13 15.36
N VAL A 426 -1.41 -7.54 14.27
CA VAL A 426 -2.26 -6.82 13.30
C VAL A 426 -3.29 -7.76 12.67
N ALA A 427 -2.89 -8.97 12.25
CA ALA A 427 -3.77 -9.97 11.67
C ALA A 427 -4.88 -10.38 12.66
N ILE A 428 -4.52 -10.66 13.93
CA ILE A 428 -5.45 -10.99 15.00
C ILE A 428 -6.46 -9.85 15.23
N ARG A 429 -5.98 -8.60 15.33
CA ARG A 429 -6.86 -7.44 15.57
C ARG A 429 -7.78 -7.16 14.40
N ARG A 430 -7.32 -7.40 13.17
CA ARG A 430 -8.17 -7.34 11.97
C ARG A 430 -9.29 -8.38 12.02
N ALA A 431 -8.95 -9.64 12.31
CA ALA A 431 -9.92 -10.70 12.46
C ALA A 431 -10.96 -10.43 13.57
N GLN A 432 -10.57 -9.73 14.64
CA GLN A 432 -11.45 -9.32 15.75
C GLN A 432 -12.26 -8.05 15.45
N GLY A 433 -12.17 -7.45 14.28
CA GLY A 433 -12.83 -6.18 13.93
C GLY A 433 -12.30 -4.96 14.68
N ARG A 434 -11.12 -5.06 15.35
CA ARG A 434 -10.54 -4.01 16.21
C ARG A 434 -9.45 -3.20 15.48
N LEU A 435 -9.69 -2.84 14.21
CA LEU A 435 -8.72 -2.15 13.36
C LEU A 435 -8.25 -0.80 13.90
N GLY A 436 -9.18 0.00 14.44
CA GLY A 436 -8.84 1.33 14.99
C GLY A 436 -7.90 1.24 16.21
N HIS A 437 -8.08 0.23 17.05
CA HIS A 437 -7.17 -0.02 18.17
C HIS A 437 -5.78 -0.46 17.67
N ALA A 438 -5.74 -1.38 16.70
CA ALA A 438 -4.48 -1.81 16.09
C ALA A 438 -3.72 -0.61 15.49
N ALA A 439 -4.39 0.27 14.74
CA ALA A 439 -3.78 1.45 14.15
C ALA A 439 -3.15 2.37 15.21
N LYS A 440 -3.84 2.63 16.33
CA LYS A 440 -3.30 3.47 17.41
C LYS A 440 -2.06 2.85 18.05
N VAL A 441 -2.09 1.55 18.32
CA VAL A 441 -0.97 0.83 18.93
C VAL A 441 0.23 0.82 17.98
N MET A 442 0.01 0.51 16.70
CA MET A 442 1.07 0.53 15.68
C MET A 442 1.65 1.93 15.47
N ALA A 443 0.81 2.98 15.48
CA ALA A 443 1.31 4.37 15.39
C ALA A 443 2.19 4.74 16.58
N ALA A 444 1.81 4.36 17.80
CA ALA A 444 2.64 4.58 18.98
C ALA A 444 3.97 3.81 18.88
N GLY A 445 3.93 2.53 18.45
CA GLY A 445 5.13 1.72 18.21
C GLY A 445 6.04 2.36 17.15
N THR A 446 5.48 2.80 16.03
CA THR A 446 6.24 3.53 14.98
C THR A 446 6.95 4.76 15.55
N CYS A 447 6.28 5.55 16.42
CA CYS A 447 6.95 6.69 17.06
C CYS A 447 8.14 6.27 17.94
N VAL A 448 8.02 5.15 18.66
CA VAL A 448 9.12 4.62 19.48
C VAL A 448 10.26 4.11 18.59
N GLU A 449 9.97 3.38 17.53
CA GLU A 449 10.98 2.89 16.58
C GLU A 449 11.72 4.04 15.88
N VAL A 450 10.99 5.05 15.43
CA VAL A 450 11.53 6.26 14.79
C VAL A 450 12.43 7.03 15.79
N ALA A 451 11.97 7.20 17.02
CA ALA A 451 12.75 7.85 18.06
C ALA A 451 14.02 7.05 18.41
N GLY A 452 13.91 5.72 18.53
CA GLY A 452 15.06 4.83 18.78
C GLY A 452 16.09 4.91 17.65
N ALA A 453 15.66 4.84 16.40
CA ALA A 453 16.54 4.98 15.23
C ALA A 453 17.19 6.38 15.17
N ALA A 454 16.42 7.45 15.42
CA ALA A 454 16.93 8.82 15.37
C ALA A 454 17.94 9.08 16.49
N LEU A 455 17.61 8.75 17.73
CA LEU A 455 18.53 8.90 18.87
C LEU A 455 19.79 8.06 18.69
N GLY A 456 19.64 6.80 18.29
CA GLY A 456 20.77 5.94 17.97
C GLY A 456 21.66 6.56 16.87
N GLY A 457 21.04 7.07 15.80
CA GLY A 457 21.75 7.73 14.69
C GLY A 457 22.49 9.00 15.10
N ILE A 458 21.91 9.82 15.97
CA ILE A 458 22.53 11.07 16.47
C ILE A 458 23.77 10.77 17.32
N TYR A 459 23.69 9.79 18.22
CA TYR A 459 24.78 9.54 19.20
C TYR A 459 25.85 8.58 18.69
N TRP A 460 25.49 7.60 17.84
CA TRP A 460 26.40 6.52 17.43
C TRP A 460 26.40 6.27 15.91
N GLY A 461 25.91 7.23 15.11
CA GLY A 461 25.91 7.14 13.65
C GLY A 461 25.13 5.94 13.12
N MET A 462 25.62 5.32 12.03
CA MET A 462 24.94 4.23 11.33
C MET A 462 24.65 3.02 12.25
N THR A 463 25.63 2.62 13.04
CA THR A 463 25.49 1.47 13.96
C THR A 463 24.43 1.76 15.02
N GLY A 464 24.46 2.96 15.60
CA GLY A 464 23.45 3.38 16.57
C GLY A 464 22.04 3.47 15.97
N LEU A 465 21.91 3.95 14.74
CA LEU A 465 20.63 3.99 14.05
C LEU A 465 20.03 2.58 13.90
N CYS A 466 20.83 1.61 13.46
CA CYS A 466 20.39 0.22 13.32
C CYS A 466 20.07 -0.42 14.66
N ALA A 467 20.94 -0.23 15.67
CA ALA A 467 20.74 -0.78 17.02
C ALA A 467 19.52 -0.16 17.71
N GLY A 468 19.37 1.16 17.64
CA GLY A 468 18.24 1.87 18.23
C GLY A 468 16.91 1.45 17.63
N TRP A 469 16.87 1.23 16.30
CA TRP A 469 15.68 0.68 15.64
C TRP A 469 15.40 -0.75 16.12
N ALA A 470 16.39 -1.64 16.10
CA ALA A 470 16.25 -3.03 16.52
C ALA A 470 15.77 -3.17 17.97
N VAL A 471 16.34 -2.37 18.90
CA VAL A 471 15.92 -2.34 20.30
C VAL A 471 14.47 -1.86 20.42
N ALA A 472 14.12 -0.75 19.76
CA ALA A 472 12.77 -0.19 19.82
C ALA A 472 11.71 -1.16 19.26
N ALA A 473 11.99 -1.80 18.11
CA ALA A 473 11.10 -2.81 17.52
C ALA A 473 10.95 -4.04 18.42
N SER A 474 12.04 -4.48 19.07
CA SER A 474 12.02 -5.59 20.02
C SER A 474 11.20 -5.26 21.27
N LEU A 475 11.33 -4.06 21.82
CA LEU A 475 10.51 -3.59 22.94
C LEU A 475 9.03 -3.55 22.59
N GLU A 476 8.69 -3.03 21.41
CA GLU A 476 7.31 -3.06 20.92
C GLU A 476 6.78 -4.49 20.80
N ALA A 477 7.55 -5.40 20.23
CA ALA A 477 7.18 -6.81 20.11
C ALA A 477 6.93 -7.46 21.48
N VAL A 478 7.76 -7.17 22.49
CA VAL A 478 7.56 -7.66 23.86
C VAL A 478 6.23 -7.16 24.45
N VAL A 479 5.86 -5.90 24.22
CA VAL A 479 4.58 -5.32 24.66
C VAL A 479 3.39 -5.99 23.94
N LEU A 480 3.53 -6.35 22.67
CA LEU A 480 2.48 -6.96 21.87
C LEU A 480 2.34 -8.48 22.10
N LEU A 481 3.42 -9.14 22.49
CA LEU A 481 3.50 -10.59 22.65
C LEU A 481 2.39 -11.18 23.53
N PRO A 482 2.04 -10.61 24.71
CA PRO A 482 0.96 -11.15 25.54
C PRO A 482 -0.40 -11.18 24.82
N ALA A 483 -0.66 -10.21 23.93
CA ALA A 483 -1.90 -10.18 23.17
C ALA A 483 -1.95 -11.29 22.09
N VAL A 484 -0.81 -11.62 21.49
CA VAL A 484 -0.64 -12.70 20.52
C VAL A 484 -0.73 -14.06 21.23
N LEU A 485 -0.02 -14.23 22.36
CA LEU A 485 -0.02 -15.47 23.13
C LEU A 485 -1.39 -15.82 23.71
N ARG A 486 -2.22 -14.84 24.08
CA ARG A 486 -3.60 -15.11 24.51
C ARG A 486 -4.43 -15.82 23.45
N VAL A 487 -4.20 -15.52 22.17
CA VAL A 487 -4.89 -16.22 21.06
C VAL A 487 -4.22 -17.55 20.79
N PHE A 488 -2.89 -17.62 20.91
CA PHE A 488 -2.12 -18.85 20.73
C PHE A 488 -2.52 -19.95 21.71
N HIS A 489 -2.77 -19.61 23.00
CA HIS A 489 -3.14 -20.55 24.05
C HIS A 489 -4.64 -20.78 24.20
N ARG A 490 -5.48 -20.08 23.45
CA ARG A 490 -6.92 -20.23 23.54
C ARG A 490 -7.33 -21.62 23.04
N GLU A 491 -8.02 -22.39 23.89
CA GLU A 491 -8.61 -23.65 23.47
C GLU A 491 -9.71 -23.41 22.43
N PRO A 492 -9.85 -24.29 21.42
CA PRO A 492 -10.97 -24.23 20.48
C PRO A 492 -12.29 -24.27 21.29
N PRO A 493 -13.34 -23.53 20.85
CA PRO A 493 -14.65 -23.71 21.40
C PRO A 493 -15.00 -25.21 21.34
N VAL A 494 -15.28 -25.82 22.48
CA VAL A 494 -15.77 -27.19 22.52
C VAL A 494 -17.11 -27.17 21.79
N GLU A 495 -17.17 -27.70 20.57
CA GLU A 495 -18.46 -27.95 19.91
C GLU A 495 -19.28 -28.79 20.86
N PRO A 496 -20.48 -28.33 21.26
CA PRO A 496 -21.36 -29.17 22.09
C PRO A 496 -21.66 -30.42 21.28
N ARG A 497 -21.19 -31.57 21.79
CA ARG A 497 -21.41 -32.91 21.21
C ARG A 497 -22.90 -33.28 21.04
N SER A 498 -23.81 -32.35 21.38
CA SER A 498 -25.26 -32.51 21.25
C SER A 498 -25.82 -32.33 19.82
N ALA A 499 -25.05 -31.73 18.88
CA ALA A 499 -25.54 -31.56 17.51
C ALA A 499 -25.42 -32.81 16.61
N LEU A 500 -24.64 -33.81 17.01
CA LEU A 500 -24.45 -35.04 16.22
C LEU A 500 -25.43 -36.16 16.55
N ARG A 501 -26.35 -35.99 17.54
CA ARG A 501 -27.33 -37.01 17.90
C ARG A 501 -28.74 -36.82 17.33
N VAL A 502 -28.99 -35.74 16.59
CA VAL A 502 -30.37 -35.47 16.05
C VAL A 502 -30.48 -35.81 14.55
N SER A 503 -29.42 -36.15 13.87
CA SER A 503 -29.50 -36.54 12.44
C SER A 503 -29.47 -38.06 12.18
N GLN A 504 -29.64 -38.89 13.25
CA GLN A 504 -29.73 -40.36 13.12
C GLN A 504 -30.94 -40.96 13.83
N LEU A 505 -32.04 -40.22 13.93
CA LEU A 505 -33.36 -40.75 14.29
C LEU A 505 -34.37 -40.40 13.17
#